data_7a8bc2dd3fa274c7b133cd46f74c9912
#
_entry.id   7a8bc2dd3fa274c7b133cd46f74c9912
#
_cell.length_a   1.000
_cell.length_b   1.000
_cell.length_c   1.000
_cell.angle_alpha   90.00
_cell.angle_beta   90.00
_cell.angle_gamma   90.00
#
_symmetry.space_group_name_H-M   'P 1'
#
loop_
_entity.id
_entity.type
_entity.pdbx_description
1 polymer ?
#
loop_
_entity_poly.entity_id
_entity_poly.type
_entity_poly.pdbx_seq_one_letter_code
_entity_poly.pdbx_strand_id
1 'polypeptide(L)'
;MRKFLGLSAAILSATLFATSTASAFDPASAATVFARMAASPALSNPSVSLIDVSTGKVVFESNANSQRKPASLMKLLSAAATLRYLDPSKAFATSLALGPTPESIIIDGDYDPWISMNSKEAIKMGRTSFYALASKSVGVIEQRSGGPVKKLKIYYNDLYSKDVANFKAYYKKRGVSATIISVSDSKAKSLASEQIFYSISPTVKEIMNWYLIWSDNIVSERMARLAARAAGNQFNETGVAKTFDKVLRELGIDPSKIIIKDASGLSKQNKLTANILSQLLYKIHSDPLFSQLIDGLPVSGKTGTLSKRYIESAPQAVGLVRAKTGTLSGTVSLAGYVQSGDREYAFTIIADKIKRTTYASEQARKTLDIYLGKIAAPLMLPVIDTSTAIIG
;
A
#
# COMPACT_ATOMS: atom_id res chain seq x y z
N MET A 1 -11.22 90.83 -2.92
CA MET A 1 -10.79 89.59 -3.48
C MET A 1 -10.35 88.64 -2.35
N ARG A 2 -11.20 87.74 -1.93
CA ARG A 2 -10.91 86.75 -0.85
C ARG A 2 -10.68 85.37 -1.49
N LYS A 3 -9.51 84.80 -1.28
CA LYS A 3 -9.15 83.45 -1.68
C LYS A 3 -9.67 82.44 -0.63
N PHE A 4 -10.50 81.55 -1.03
CA PHE A 4 -10.85 80.40 -0.21
C PHE A 4 -9.86 79.22 -0.48
N LEU A 5 -9.15 78.86 0.55
CA LEU A 5 -8.43 77.54 0.55
C LEU A 5 -9.37 76.47 1.03
N GLY A 6 -9.66 75.52 0.16
CA GLY A 6 -10.36 74.26 0.53
C GLY A 6 -9.36 73.20 1.02
N LEU A 7 -9.56 72.77 2.27
CA LEU A 7 -8.77 71.69 2.87
C LEU A 7 -9.52 70.39 2.62
N SER A 8 -9.03 69.53 1.72
CA SER A 8 -9.57 68.18 1.49
C SER A 8 -8.94 67.25 2.47
N ALA A 9 -9.70 66.77 3.45
CA ALA A 9 -9.29 65.70 4.34
C ALA A 9 -9.52 64.35 3.66
N ALA A 10 -8.46 63.64 3.30
CA ALA A 10 -8.52 62.26 2.84
C ALA A 10 -8.62 61.33 4.05
N ILE A 11 -9.79 60.69 4.22
CA ILE A 11 -10.00 59.63 5.21
C ILE A 11 -9.43 58.33 4.64
N LEU A 12 -8.28 57.93 5.17
CA LEU A 12 -7.65 56.62 4.84
C LEU A 12 -8.33 55.54 5.68
N SER A 13 -9.29 54.83 5.10
CA SER A 13 -9.90 53.67 5.72
C SER A 13 -8.94 52.51 5.65
N ALA A 14 -8.22 52.23 6.72
CA ALA A 14 -7.42 51.00 6.86
C ALA A 14 -8.38 49.83 7.14
N THR A 15 -8.70 49.09 6.10
CA THR A 15 -9.34 47.75 6.26
C THR A 15 -8.32 46.78 6.82
N LEU A 16 -8.39 46.52 8.10
CA LEU A 16 -7.69 45.39 8.71
C LEU A 16 -8.30 44.09 8.15
N PHE A 17 -7.64 43.49 7.19
CA PHE A 17 -7.86 42.10 6.86
C PHE A 17 -7.32 41.29 8.04
N ALA A 18 -8.21 40.83 8.92
CA ALA A 18 -7.89 39.78 9.86
C ALA A 18 -7.63 38.49 9.06
N THR A 19 -6.37 38.25 8.75
CA THR A 19 -5.94 36.91 8.28
C THR A 19 -6.17 35.96 9.43
N SER A 20 -7.25 35.17 9.33
CA SER A 20 -7.43 34.01 10.21
C SER A 20 -6.27 33.05 9.96
N THR A 21 -5.24 33.13 10.81
CA THR A 21 -4.21 32.11 10.85
C THR A 21 -4.90 30.78 11.16
N ALA A 22 -4.91 29.84 10.22
CA ALA A 22 -5.33 28.49 10.49
C ALA A 22 -4.32 27.90 11.48
N SER A 23 -4.60 28.08 12.78
CA SER A 23 -3.78 27.54 13.85
C SER A 23 -3.78 26.01 13.73
N ALA A 24 -2.60 25.41 13.89
CA ALA A 24 -2.48 23.97 14.05
C ALA A 24 -3.47 23.48 15.12
N PHE A 25 -4.10 22.36 14.87
CA PHE A 25 -4.95 21.75 15.87
C PHE A 25 -4.06 21.22 16.99
N ASP A 26 -4.11 21.83 18.16
CA ASP A 26 -3.31 21.41 19.30
C ASP A 26 -3.68 19.98 19.73
N PRO A 27 -2.77 19.26 20.41
CA PRO A 27 -3.01 17.87 20.77
C PRO A 27 -4.28 17.63 21.62
N ALA A 28 -4.66 18.55 22.50
CA ALA A 28 -5.86 18.40 23.35
C ALA A 28 -7.15 18.51 22.51
N SER A 29 -7.17 19.46 21.57
CA SER A 29 -8.26 19.60 20.61
C SER A 29 -8.37 18.40 19.68
N ALA A 30 -7.24 17.87 19.17
CA ALA A 30 -7.19 16.67 18.38
C ALA A 30 -7.70 15.44 19.18
N ALA A 31 -7.28 15.30 20.42
CA ALA A 31 -7.79 14.25 21.33
C ALA A 31 -9.31 14.33 21.51
N THR A 32 -9.87 15.53 21.67
CA THR A 32 -11.32 15.74 21.80
C THR A 32 -12.07 15.30 20.53
N VAL A 33 -11.55 15.62 19.35
CA VAL A 33 -12.14 15.19 18.08
C VAL A 33 -12.10 13.66 17.96
N PHE A 34 -10.98 13.02 18.31
CA PHE A 34 -10.83 11.58 18.25
C PHE A 34 -11.69 10.85 19.29
N ALA A 35 -11.88 11.42 20.49
CA ALA A 35 -12.81 10.88 21.48
C ALA A 35 -14.25 10.84 20.96
N ARG A 36 -14.72 11.94 20.33
CA ARG A 36 -16.04 11.99 19.70
C ARG A 36 -16.17 11.00 18.53
N MET A 37 -15.12 10.85 17.74
CA MET A 37 -15.08 9.85 16.67
C MET A 37 -15.19 8.42 17.22
N ALA A 38 -14.42 8.09 18.24
CA ALA A 38 -14.44 6.76 18.87
C ALA A 38 -15.80 6.43 19.50
N ALA A 39 -16.53 7.43 19.99
CA ALA A 39 -17.88 7.28 20.53
C ALA A 39 -18.96 7.19 19.44
N SER A 40 -18.63 7.39 18.15
CA SER A 40 -19.63 7.36 17.07
C SER A 40 -20.26 5.97 16.90
N PRO A 41 -21.59 5.85 16.91
CA PRO A 41 -22.28 4.57 16.68
C PRO A 41 -21.93 3.92 15.34
N ALA A 42 -21.59 4.71 14.31
CA ALA A 42 -21.22 4.23 12.99
C ALA A 42 -19.94 3.38 13.02
N LEU A 43 -19.08 3.54 14.01
CA LEU A 43 -17.82 2.79 14.15
C LEU A 43 -17.92 1.58 15.09
N SER A 44 -19.01 1.45 15.86
CA SER A 44 -19.31 0.29 16.71
C SER A 44 -18.15 -0.14 17.61
N ASN A 45 -17.71 0.76 18.51
CA ASN A 45 -16.63 0.53 19.45
C ASN A 45 -15.26 0.21 18.74
N PRO A 46 -14.69 1.17 18.01
CA PRO A 46 -13.43 0.99 17.28
C PRO A 46 -12.23 0.86 18.21
N SER A 47 -11.12 0.35 17.67
CA SER A 47 -9.79 0.49 18.24
C SER A 47 -9.12 1.70 17.56
N VAL A 48 -8.62 2.65 18.36
CA VAL A 48 -8.10 3.93 17.88
C VAL A 48 -6.79 4.25 18.62
N SER A 49 -5.81 4.78 17.88
CA SER A 49 -4.59 5.37 18.43
C SER A 49 -4.18 6.57 17.57
N LEU A 50 -3.76 7.66 18.21
CA LEU A 50 -3.29 8.90 17.61
C LEU A 50 -1.99 9.32 18.29
N ILE A 51 -0.93 9.51 17.52
CA ILE A 51 0.40 9.90 18.00
C ILE A 51 0.81 11.20 17.31
N ASP A 52 1.29 12.19 18.07
CA ASP A 52 1.95 13.36 17.53
C ASP A 52 3.35 12.95 17.01
N VAL A 53 3.57 13.10 15.71
CA VAL A 53 4.79 12.63 15.05
C VAL A 53 6.03 13.39 15.53
N SER A 54 5.89 14.69 15.85
CA SER A 54 7.01 15.54 16.25
C SER A 54 7.54 15.18 17.64
N THR A 55 6.67 14.72 18.53
CA THR A 55 7.01 14.44 19.95
C THR A 55 7.02 12.96 20.29
N GLY A 56 6.40 12.12 19.49
CA GLY A 56 6.15 10.70 19.78
C GLY A 56 5.12 10.48 20.89
N LYS A 57 4.48 11.53 21.39
CA LYS A 57 3.49 11.40 22.47
C LYS A 57 2.18 10.85 21.93
N VAL A 58 1.60 9.93 22.67
CA VAL A 58 0.23 9.46 22.43
C VAL A 58 -0.73 10.59 22.80
N VAL A 59 -1.49 11.03 21.80
CA VAL A 59 -2.50 12.10 21.93
C VAL A 59 -3.85 11.55 22.33
N PHE A 60 -4.23 10.39 21.77
CA PHE A 60 -5.49 9.74 22.08
C PHE A 60 -5.41 8.23 21.87
N GLU A 61 -6.04 7.47 22.76
CA GLU A 61 -6.23 6.03 22.63
C GLU A 61 -7.63 5.60 23.09
N SER A 62 -8.22 4.67 22.35
CA SER A 62 -9.44 3.96 22.74
C SER A 62 -9.33 2.52 22.26
N ASN A 63 -9.42 1.56 23.18
CA ASN A 63 -9.25 0.14 22.89
C ASN A 63 -7.96 -0.16 22.09
N ALA A 64 -6.93 0.69 22.17
CA ALA A 64 -5.77 0.69 21.28
C ALA A 64 -4.99 -0.64 21.29
N ASN A 65 -5.01 -1.36 22.42
CA ASN A 65 -4.37 -2.65 22.60
C ASN A 65 -5.29 -3.86 22.35
N SER A 66 -6.53 -3.63 21.92
CA SER A 66 -7.45 -4.72 21.56
C SER A 66 -7.06 -5.34 20.22
N GLN A 67 -6.99 -6.66 20.17
CA GLN A 67 -6.78 -7.40 18.91
C GLN A 67 -7.99 -7.25 17.99
N ARG A 68 -7.80 -6.66 16.82
CA ARG A 68 -8.83 -6.38 15.82
C ARG A 68 -8.46 -6.99 14.47
N LYS A 69 -9.46 -7.17 13.60
CA LYS A 69 -9.25 -7.56 12.19
C LYS A 69 -8.75 -6.33 11.42
N PRO A 70 -7.47 -6.30 10.98
CA PRO A 70 -6.90 -5.10 10.37
C PRO A 70 -7.40 -4.86 8.94
N ALA A 71 -7.90 -5.90 8.28
CA ALA A 71 -8.08 -5.91 6.83
C ALA A 71 -6.77 -5.50 6.12
N SER A 72 -6.84 -4.75 5.04
CA SER A 72 -5.66 -4.38 4.23
C SER A 72 -4.67 -3.43 4.91
N LEU A 73 -4.88 -3.04 6.18
CA LEU A 73 -3.80 -2.39 6.96
C LEU A 73 -2.60 -3.32 7.18
N MET A 74 -2.79 -4.64 7.05
CA MET A 74 -1.71 -5.63 7.04
C MET A 74 -0.60 -5.29 6.03
N LYS A 75 -0.96 -4.63 4.93
CA LYS A 75 -0.01 -4.23 3.88
C LYS A 75 1.01 -3.18 4.34
N LEU A 76 0.77 -2.50 5.46
CA LEU A 76 1.78 -1.64 6.08
C LEU A 76 2.96 -2.47 6.61
N LEU A 77 2.70 -3.62 7.25
CA LEU A 77 3.74 -4.56 7.65
C LEU A 77 4.44 -5.19 6.43
N SER A 78 3.67 -5.54 5.39
CA SER A 78 4.23 -6.06 4.14
C SER A 78 5.19 -5.05 3.49
N ALA A 79 4.83 -3.76 3.47
CA ALA A 79 5.66 -2.70 2.91
C ALA A 79 6.90 -2.43 3.77
N ALA A 80 6.75 -2.41 5.09
CA ALA A 80 7.89 -2.28 5.98
C ALA A 80 8.88 -3.44 5.82
N ALA A 81 8.40 -4.68 5.74
CA ALA A 81 9.24 -5.85 5.47
C ALA A 81 9.89 -5.79 4.07
N THR A 82 9.16 -5.32 3.05
CA THR A 82 9.68 -5.14 1.70
C THR A 82 10.87 -4.19 1.71
N LEU A 83 10.75 -3.00 2.28
CA LEU A 83 11.83 -2.00 2.31
C LEU A 83 12.99 -2.42 3.22
N ARG A 84 12.71 -3.19 4.26
CA ARG A 84 13.75 -3.65 5.20
C ARG A 84 14.67 -4.71 4.61
N TYR A 85 14.16 -5.57 3.72
CA TYR A 85 14.87 -6.76 3.26
C TYR A 85 15.10 -6.87 1.76
N LEU A 86 14.43 -6.06 0.94
CA LEU A 86 14.63 -6.05 -0.51
C LEU A 86 15.27 -4.75 -0.98
N ASP A 87 16.09 -4.84 -2.02
CA ASP A 87 16.59 -3.65 -2.72
C ASP A 87 15.44 -2.96 -3.46
N PRO A 88 15.10 -1.69 -3.15
CA PRO A 88 14.01 -0.97 -3.78
C PRO A 88 14.19 -0.77 -5.29
N SER A 89 15.43 -0.80 -5.79
CA SER A 89 15.78 -0.61 -7.20
C SER A 89 15.71 -1.91 -8.01
N LYS A 90 15.68 -3.07 -7.36
CA LYS A 90 15.63 -4.36 -8.04
C LYS A 90 14.33 -4.49 -8.84
N ALA A 91 14.45 -5.01 -10.08
CA ALA A 91 13.36 -5.53 -10.89
C ALA A 91 13.48 -7.06 -11.02
N PHE A 92 12.40 -7.71 -11.43
CA PHE A 92 12.31 -9.16 -11.60
C PHE A 92 12.19 -9.50 -13.09
N ALA A 93 12.84 -10.58 -13.52
CA ALA A 93 12.79 -11.04 -14.88
C ALA A 93 11.96 -12.32 -15.02
N THR A 94 11.13 -12.39 -16.06
CA THR A 94 10.47 -13.63 -16.46
C THR A 94 10.88 -13.96 -17.89
N SER A 95 11.42 -15.15 -18.11
CA SER A 95 11.84 -15.62 -19.42
C SER A 95 11.19 -16.94 -19.82
N LEU A 96 11.08 -17.14 -21.14
CA LEU A 96 10.71 -18.40 -21.77
C LEU A 96 11.76 -18.75 -22.81
N ALA A 97 12.30 -19.95 -22.75
CA ALA A 97 13.27 -20.48 -23.71
C ALA A 97 12.87 -21.86 -24.23
N LEU A 98 13.40 -22.26 -25.38
CA LEU A 98 13.32 -23.63 -25.86
C LEU A 98 14.16 -24.55 -24.96
N GLY A 99 13.63 -25.77 -24.74
CA GLY A 99 14.31 -26.81 -23.98
C GLY A 99 15.10 -27.77 -24.87
N PRO A 100 15.72 -28.80 -24.25
CA PRO A 100 16.63 -29.73 -24.91
C PRO A 100 15.94 -30.69 -25.89
N THR A 101 14.62 -30.87 -25.80
CA THR A 101 13.86 -31.73 -26.72
C THR A 101 12.83 -30.91 -27.51
N PRO A 102 12.35 -31.39 -28.68
CA PRO A 102 11.39 -30.67 -29.50
C PRO A 102 10.14 -30.20 -28.75
N GLU A 103 9.65 -31.01 -27.79
CA GLU A 103 8.43 -30.74 -27.01
C GLU A 103 8.75 -30.15 -25.63
N SER A 104 9.89 -29.47 -25.45
CA SER A 104 10.27 -28.94 -24.15
C SER A 104 10.58 -27.45 -24.16
N ILE A 105 10.19 -26.81 -23.05
CA ILE A 105 10.45 -25.37 -22.77
C ILE A 105 11.00 -25.20 -21.37
N ILE A 106 11.66 -24.08 -21.17
CA ILE A 106 12.11 -23.59 -19.85
C ILE A 106 11.40 -22.29 -19.52
N ILE A 107 10.86 -22.18 -18.30
CA ILE A 107 10.32 -20.94 -17.76
C ILE A 107 11.15 -20.58 -16.53
N ASP A 108 11.82 -19.45 -16.59
CA ASP A 108 12.52 -18.85 -15.45
C ASP A 108 11.71 -17.63 -14.99
N GLY A 109 11.23 -17.68 -13.75
CA GLY A 109 10.27 -16.69 -13.24
C GLY A 109 10.84 -15.68 -12.24
N ASP A 110 12.07 -15.85 -11.74
CA ASP A 110 12.71 -15.02 -10.70
C ASP A 110 11.77 -14.69 -9.52
N TYR A 111 10.76 -15.53 -9.26
CA TYR A 111 9.61 -15.19 -8.40
C TYR A 111 9.00 -13.82 -8.70
N ASP A 112 8.88 -13.44 -9.98
CA ASP A 112 8.32 -12.16 -10.40
C ASP A 112 6.91 -11.94 -9.80
N PRO A 113 6.75 -10.98 -8.86
CA PRO A 113 5.47 -10.72 -8.23
C PRO A 113 4.46 -10.06 -9.20
N TRP A 114 4.95 -9.55 -10.35
CA TRP A 114 4.18 -8.77 -11.30
C TRP A 114 3.44 -9.60 -12.35
N ILE A 115 3.64 -10.92 -12.41
CA ILE A 115 2.88 -11.81 -13.31
C ILE A 115 1.39 -11.73 -12.97
N SER A 116 0.54 -11.45 -13.98
CA SER A 116 -0.91 -11.37 -13.82
C SER A 116 -1.63 -12.52 -14.51
N MET A 117 -2.62 -13.08 -13.79
CA MET A 117 -3.59 -14.03 -14.35
C MET A 117 -4.71 -13.34 -15.15
N ASN A 118 -4.86 -12.03 -15.02
CA ASN A 118 -5.84 -11.24 -15.75
C ASN A 118 -5.19 -10.62 -16.98
N SER A 119 -5.52 -11.14 -18.17
CA SER A 119 -4.93 -10.67 -19.43
C SER A 119 -5.22 -9.20 -19.73
N LYS A 120 -6.41 -8.69 -19.39
CA LYS A 120 -6.75 -7.28 -19.59
C LYS A 120 -5.94 -6.38 -18.68
N GLU A 121 -5.78 -6.79 -17.42
CA GLU A 121 -4.94 -6.09 -16.46
C GLU A 121 -3.48 -6.13 -16.87
N ALA A 122 -2.98 -7.29 -17.30
CA ALA A 122 -1.61 -7.43 -17.78
C ALA A 122 -1.31 -6.44 -18.92
N ILE A 123 -2.16 -6.37 -19.93
CA ILE A 123 -2.01 -5.45 -21.07
C ILE A 123 -2.07 -3.98 -20.59
N LYS A 124 -3.09 -3.63 -19.80
CA LYS A 124 -3.29 -2.26 -19.31
C LYS A 124 -2.13 -1.73 -18.48
N MET A 125 -1.47 -2.61 -17.74
CA MET A 125 -0.50 -2.24 -16.71
C MET A 125 0.94 -2.67 -17.05
N GLY A 126 1.19 -3.18 -18.25
CA GLY A 126 2.51 -3.67 -18.63
C GLY A 126 3.00 -4.84 -17.77
N ARG A 127 2.08 -5.69 -17.27
CA ARG A 127 2.41 -6.88 -16.48
C ARG A 127 2.67 -8.07 -17.39
N THR A 128 3.57 -8.96 -16.98
CA THR A 128 3.74 -10.25 -17.67
C THR A 128 2.42 -11.01 -17.62
N SER A 129 1.83 -11.26 -18.81
CA SER A 129 0.58 -12.01 -18.91
C SER A 129 0.86 -13.50 -18.81
N PHE A 130 0.31 -14.13 -17.77
CA PHE A 130 0.32 -15.57 -17.62
C PHE A 130 -0.22 -16.31 -18.87
N TYR A 131 -1.36 -15.83 -19.41
CA TYR A 131 -1.97 -16.46 -20.58
C TYR A 131 -1.15 -16.25 -21.86
N ALA A 132 -0.52 -15.09 -22.01
CA ALA A 132 0.36 -14.85 -23.15
C ALA A 132 1.59 -15.76 -23.09
N LEU A 133 2.22 -15.90 -21.93
CA LEU A 133 3.35 -16.80 -21.72
C LEU A 133 2.98 -18.27 -22.01
N ALA A 134 1.84 -18.73 -21.47
CA ALA A 134 1.37 -20.08 -21.67
C ALA A 134 0.93 -20.36 -23.14
N SER A 135 0.30 -19.40 -23.81
CA SER A 135 -0.07 -19.52 -25.22
C SER A 135 1.14 -19.51 -26.13
N LYS A 136 2.12 -18.63 -25.86
CA LYS A 136 3.36 -18.55 -26.64
C LYS A 136 4.15 -19.85 -26.53
N SER A 137 4.18 -20.48 -25.36
CA SER A 137 4.85 -21.79 -25.17
C SER A 137 4.25 -22.89 -26.06
N VAL A 138 2.93 -22.95 -26.20
CA VAL A 138 2.28 -23.89 -27.13
C VAL A 138 2.61 -23.57 -28.57
N GLY A 139 2.41 -22.32 -29.01
CA GLY A 139 2.64 -21.90 -30.41
C GLY A 139 4.07 -22.16 -30.92
N VAL A 140 5.07 -21.93 -30.06
CA VAL A 140 6.46 -22.19 -30.44
C VAL A 140 6.75 -23.68 -30.61
N ILE A 141 6.18 -24.53 -29.75
CA ILE A 141 6.34 -25.98 -29.88
C ILE A 141 5.58 -26.50 -31.09
N GLU A 142 4.38 -26.01 -31.40
CA GLU A 142 3.64 -26.33 -32.63
C GLU A 142 4.45 -26.01 -33.89
N GLN A 143 5.06 -24.83 -33.91
CA GLN A 143 5.94 -24.43 -35.02
C GLN A 143 7.17 -25.33 -35.15
N ARG A 144 7.81 -25.68 -34.03
CA ARG A 144 8.99 -26.54 -33.99
C ARG A 144 8.71 -28.00 -34.34
N SER A 145 7.53 -28.50 -33.98
CA SER A 145 7.12 -29.90 -34.18
C SER A 145 6.36 -30.11 -35.52
N GLY A 146 6.00 -29.03 -36.21
CA GLY A 146 5.23 -29.10 -37.46
C GLY A 146 3.77 -29.54 -37.29
N GLY A 147 3.21 -29.47 -36.08
CA GLY A 147 1.84 -29.89 -35.81
C GLY A 147 1.33 -29.61 -34.41
N PRO A 148 0.06 -29.99 -34.10
CA PRO A 148 -0.56 -29.70 -32.81
C PRO A 148 0.16 -30.34 -31.62
N VAL A 149 0.39 -29.56 -30.57
CA VAL A 149 1.02 -30.03 -29.32
C VAL A 149 0.05 -30.89 -28.54
N LYS A 150 0.37 -32.16 -28.34
CA LYS A 150 -0.34 -33.08 -27.44
C LYS A 150 0.37 -33.31 -26.12
N LYS A 151 1.69 -33.20 -26.12
CA LYS A 151 2.56 -33.35 -24.94
C LYS A 151 3.49 -32.15 -24.84
N LEU A 152 3.76 -31.71 -23.61
CA LEU A 152 4.66 -30.60 -23.34
C LEU A 152 5.43 -30.86 -22.06
N LYS A 153 6.75 -30.74 -22.12
CA LYS A 153 7.63 -30.82 -20.96
C LYS A 153 8.10 -29.43 -20.57
N ILE A 154 7.76 -29.00 -19.35
CA ILE A 154 8.08 -27.67 -18.86
C ILE A 154 9.05 -27.81 -17.70
N TYR A 155 10.26 -27.32 -17.88
CA TYR A 155 11.19 -27.11 -16.77
C TYR A 155 10.98 -25.69 -16.26
N TYR A 156 10.91 -25.51 -14.96
CA TYR A 156 10.75 -24.17 -14.40
C TYR A 156 11.66 -23.94 -13.20
N ASN A 157 12.06 -22.69 -13.05
CA ASN A 157 12.73 -22.16 -11.87
C ASN A 157 11.94 -20.98 -11.34
N ASP A 158 11.97 -20.79 -10.01
CA ASP A 158 11.47 -19.61 -9.29
C ASP A 158 10.06 -19.11 -9.73
N LEU A 159 9.09 -20.03 -9.83
CA LEU A 159 7.67 -19.71 -9.98
C LEU A 159 6.90 -19.93 -8.68
N TYR A 160 5.90 -19.10 -8.41
CA TYR A 160 4.97 -19.34 -7.32
C TYR A 160 4.16 -20.60 -7.57
N SER A 161 3.93 -21.41 -6.52
CA SER A 161 3.18 -22.68 -6.62
C SER A 161 1.80 -22.53 -7.27
N LYS A 162 1.13 -21.39 -7.05
CA LYS A 162 -0.15 -21.08 -7.67
C LYS A 162 -0.03 -20.86 -9.17
N ASP A 163 1.05 -20.24 -9.64
CA ASP A 163 1.29 -20.04 -11.07
C ASP A 163 1.56 -21.39 -11.75
N VAL A 164 2.34 -22.26 -11.11
CA VAL A 164 2.55 -23.64 -11.58
C VAL A 164 1.22 -24.40 -11.69
N ALA A 165 0.35 -24.31 -10.69
CA ALA A 165 -0.98 -24.95 -10.73
C ALA A 165 -1.84 -24.39 -11.87
N ASN A 166 -1.76 -23.09 -12.10
CA ASN A 166 -2.49 -22.41 -13.18
C ASN A 166 -1.97 -22.85 -14.56
N PHE A 167 -0.64 -23.02 -14.74
CA PHE A 167 -0.06 -23.60 -15.97
C PHE A 167 -0.62 -25.00 -16.23
N LYS A 168 -0.64 -25.88 -15.23
CA LYS A 168 -1.25 -27.22 -15.36
C LYS A 168 -2.71 -27.15 -15.82
N ALA A 169 -3.51 -26.30 -15.19
CA ALA A 169 -4.92 -26.13 -15.52
C ALA A 169 -5.12 -25.58 -16.95
N TYR A 170 -4.30 -24.62 -17.37
CA TYR A 170 -4.35 -24.04 -18.71
C TYR A 170 -4.11 -25.09 -19.80
N TYR A 171 -3.05 -25.87 -19.68
CA TYR A 171 -2.70 -26.91 -20.67
C TYR A 171 -3.73 -28.05 -20.68
N LYS A 172 -4.17 -28.52 -19.51
CA LYS A 172 -5.24 -29.53 -19.39
C LYS A 172 -6.51 -29.11 -20.13
N LYS A 173 -6.94 -27.85 -19.97
CA LYS A 173 -8.12 -27.29 -20.64
C LYS A 173 -8.00 -27.30 -22.19
N ARG A 174 -6.77 -27.29 -22.71
CA ARG A 174 -6.46 -27.33 -24.13
C ARG A 174 -6.13 -28.72 -24.68
N GLY A 175 -6.30 -29.76 -23.86
CA GLY A 175 -5.99 -31.13 -24.27
C GLY A 175 -4.49 -31.42 -24.35
N VAL A 176 -3.63 -30.55 -23.80
CA VAL A 176 -2.18 -30.74 -23.76
C VAL A 176 -1.79 -31.43 -22.46
N SER A 177 -1.14 -32.57 -22.54
CA SER A 177 -0.54 -33.27 -21.39
C SER A 177 0.79 -32.61 -21.03
N ALA A 178 0.77 -31.76 -20.00
CA ALA A 178 1.97 -31.04 -19.55
C ALA A 178 2.63 -31.72 -18.35
N THR A 179 3.90 -32.10 -18.49
CA THR A 179 4.76 -32.51 -17.39
C THR A 179 5.57 -31.30 -16.93
N ILE A 180 5.35 -30.85 -15.68
CA ILE A 180 5.97 -29.63 -15.14
C ILE A 180 6.96 -30.01 -14.04
N ILE A 181 8.23 -29.66 -14.20
CA ILE A 181 9.37 -30.10 -13.39
C ILE A 181 10.10 -28.87 -12.85
N SER A 182 10.21 -28.79 -11.53
CA SER A 182 11.04 -27.78 -10.87
C SER A 182 12.52 -28.16 -11.02
N VAL A 183 13.33 -27.16 -11.36
CA VAL A 183 14.78 -27.30 -11.49
C VAL A 183 15.49 -26.14 -10.79
N SER A 184 16.79 -26.29 -10.51
CA SER A 184 17.60 -25.16 -10.01
C SER A 184 17.86 -24.14 -11.11
N ASP A 185 18.22 -22.92 -10.73
CA ASP A 185 18.61 -21.84 -11.66
C ASP A 185 19.73 -22.29 -12.62
N SER A 186 20.80 -22.89 -12.08
CA SER A 186 21.90 -23.42 -12.91
C SER A 186 21.44 -24.48 -13.90
N LYS A 187 20.50 -25.34 -13.51
CA LYS A 187 19.94 -26.36 -14.39
C LYS A 187 19.01 -25.74 -15.44
N ALA A 188 18.16 -24.78 -15.09
CA ALA A 188 17.33 -24.07 -16.05
C ALA A 188 18.19 -23.42 -17.15
N LYS A 189 19.25 -22.70 -16.76
CA LYS A 189 20.21 -22.08 -17.69
C LYS A 189 20.92 -23.11 -18.57
N SER A 190 21.33 -24.25 -18.02
CA SER A 190 21.99 -25.31 -18.81
C SER A 190 21.08 -26.03 -19.81
N LEU A 191 19.77 -26.04 -19.58
CA LEU A 191 18.77 -26.65 -20.45
C LEU A 191 18.21 -25.70 -21.51
N ALA A 192 18.29 -24.39 -21.26
CA ALA A 192 17.80 -23.35 -22.16
C ALA A 192 18.67 -23.24 -23.40
N SER A 193 18.05 -23.18 -24.58
CA SER A 193 18.74 -22.91 -25.84
C SER A 193 18.37 -21.51 -26.36
N GLU A 194 17.33 -21.38 -27.14
CA GLU A 194 16.87 -20.11 -27.71
C GLU A 194 15.88 -19.43 -26.79
N GLN A 195 16.11 -18.15 -26.45
CA GLN A 195 15.19 -17.32 -25.69
C GLN A 195 14.06 -16.81 -26.60
N ILE A 196 12.80 -17.13 -26.23
CA ILE A 196 11.61 -16.83 -27.02
C ILE A 196 10.86 -15.63 -26.49
N PHE A 197 10.94 -15.42 -25.16
CA PHE A 197 10.25 -14.34 -24.48
C PHE A 197 11.09 -13.87 -23.29
N TYR A 198 11.04 -12.57 -23.08
CA TYR A 198 11.65 -11.92 -21.93
C TYR A 198 10.81 -10.74 -21.49
N SER A 199 10.64 -10.58 -20.20
CA SER A 199 9.92 -9.46 -19.58
C SER A 199 10.61 -9.05 -18.29
N ILE A 200 10.71 -7.76 -18.07
CA ILE A 200 11.21 -7.19 -16.81
C ILE A 200 10.03 -6.49 -16.12
N SER A 201 9.87 -6.74 -14.83
CA SER A 201 8.87 -6.06 -14.00
C SER A 201 9.29 -4.61 -13.71
N PRO A 202 8.39 -3.76 -13.19
CA PRO A 202 8.79 -2.57 -12.46
C PRO A 202 9.69 -2.92 -11.27
N THR A 203 10.32 -1.91 -10.69
CA THR A 203 11.17 -2.06 -9.50
C THR A 203 10.35 -2.48 -8.26
N VAL A 204 11.02 -3.03 -7.25
CA VAL A 204 10.44 -3.35 -5.94
C VAL A 204 9.68 -2.15 -5.37
N LYS A 205 10.25 -0.94 -5.45
CA LYS A 205 9.60 0.32 -5.04
C LYS A 205 8.27 0.55 -5.76
N GLU A 206 8.27 0.45 -7.09
CA GLU A 206 7.07 0.71 -7.90
C GLU A 206 5.99 -0.35 -7.67
N ILE A 207 6.38 -1.61 -7.53
CA ILE A 207 5.47 -2.71 -7.18
C ILE A 207 4.89 -2.51 -5.77
N MET A 208 5.71 -2.06 -4.80
CA MET A 208 5.25 -1.74 -3.46
C MET A 208 4.23 -0.60 -3.49
N ASN A 209 4.53 0.49 -4.18
CA ASN A 209 3.62 1.62 -4.34
C ASN A 209 2.29 1.18 -4.96
N TRP A 210 2.32 0.30 -5.95
CA TRP A 210 1.13 -0.27 -6.56
C TRP A 210 0.22 -0.95 -5.54
N TYR A 211 0.73 -1.91 -4.76
CA TYR A 211 -0.12 -2.63 -3.82
C TYR A 211 -0.55 -1.79 -2.61
N LEU A 212 0.15 -0.72 -2.27
CA LEU A 212 -0.30 0.24 -1.27
C LEU A 212 -1.44 1.09 -1.81
N ILE A 213 -1.29 1.68 -2.99
CA ILE A 213 -2.26 2.58 -3.64
C ILE A 213 -3.56 1.84 -3.98
N TRP A 214 -3.46 0.68 -4.64
CA TRP A 214 -4.63 -0.06 -5.14
C TRP A 214 -5.07 -1.20 -4.22
N SER A 215 -4.32 -1.45 -3.16
CA SER A 215 -4.61 -2.51 -2.20
C SER A 215 -4.56 -3.92 -2.80
N ASP A 216 -3.67 -4.18 -3.78
CA ASP A 216 -3.54 -5.47 -4.45
C ASP A 216 -3.11 -6.57 -3.46
N ASN A 217 -3.96 -7.59 -3.31
CA ASN A 217 -3.73 -8.68 -2.36
C ASN A 217 -2.64 -9.65 -2.85
N ILE A 218 -2.67 -9.99 -4.14
CA ILE A 218 -1.75 -11.00 -4.71
C ILE A 218 -0.33 -10.46 -4.70
N VAL A 219 -0.15 -9.22 -5.13
CA VAL A 219 1.17 -8.59 -5.19
C VAL A 219 1.74 -8.42 -3.78
N SER A 220 0.93 -7.96 -2.81
CA SER A 220 1.42 -7.82 -1.42
C SER A 220 1.82 -9.15 -0.78
N GLU A 221 1.09 -10.26 -1.05
CA GLU A 221 1.46 -11.61 -0.60
C GLU A 221 2.81 -12.05 -1.17
N ARG A 222 3.00 -11.85 -2.48
CA ARG A 222 4.23 -12.22 -3.17
C ARG A 222 5.43 -11.42 -2.66
N MET A 223 5.28 -10.11 -2.52
CA MET A 223 6.33 -9.24 -1.99
C MET A 223 6.70 -9.58 -0.55
N ALA A 224 5.73 -9.87 0.31
CA ALA A 224 5.99 -10.30 1.68
C ALA A 224 6.76 -11.63 1.75
N ARG A 225 6.46 -12.60 0.87
CA ARG A 225 7.22 -13.86 0.77
C ARG A 225 8.65 -13.65 0.28
N LEU A 226 8.86 -12.73 -0.67
CA LEU A 226 10.20 -12.34 -1.11
C LEU A 226 10.99 -11.71 0.04
N ALA A 227 10.37 -10.80 0.78
CA ALA A 227 10.97 -10.20 1.97
C ALA A 227 11.29 -11.27 3.04
N ALA A 228 10.42 -12.27 3.25
CA ALA A 228 10.66 -13.37 4.18
C ALA A 228 11.88 -14.21 3.75
N ARG A 229 11.98 -14.55 2.47
CA ARG A 229 13.16 -15.26 1.93
C ARG A 229 14.44 -14.45 2.12
N ALA A 230 14.41 -13.16 1.81
CA ALA A 230 15.56 -12.28 1.98
C ALA A 230 15.96 -12.07 3.46
N ALA A 231 15.00 -12.15 4.38
CA ALA A 231 15.23 -12.13 5.82
C ALA A 231 15.76 -13.47 6.41
N GLY A 232 15.97 -14.49 5.56
CA GLY A 232 16.42 -15.84 5.96
C GLY A 232 15.29 -16.73 6.50
N ASN A 233 14.02 -16.36 6.26
CA ASN A 233 12.85 -17.13 6.67
C ASN A 233 12.30 -17.99 5.53
N GLN A 234 11.39 -18.90 5.84
CA GLN A 234 10.73 -19.75 4.86
C GLN A 234 9.91 -18.93 3.85
N PHE A 235 9.88 -19.37 2.60
CA PHE A 235 9.11 -18.73 1.51
C PHE A 235 7.61 -19.11 1.57
N ASN A 236 6.98 -18.90 2.71
CA ASN A 236 5.59 -19.26 2.98
C ASN A 236 4.98 -18.32 4.05
N GLU A 237 3.73 -18.58 4.44
CA GLU A 237 2.98 -17.79 5.42
C GLU A 237 3.65 -17.77 6.80
N THR A 238 4.23 -18.89 7.23
CA THR A 238 4.97 -18.96 8.51
C THR A 238 6.21 -18.07 8.48
N GLY A 239 6.97 -18.08 7.38
CA GLY A 239 8.13 -17.21 7.22
C GLY A 239 7.73 -15.73 7.16
N VAL A 240 6.62 -15.38 6.51
CA VAL A 240 6.08 -14.02 6.51
C VAL A 240 5.74 -13.57 7.93
N ALA A 241 5.05 -14.41 8.72
CA ALA A 241 4.71 -14.08 10.10
C ALA A 241 5.96 -13.82 10.95
N LYS A 242 7.00 -14.67 10.84
CA LYS A 242 8.30 -14.47 11.52
C LYS A 242 9.00 -13.19 11.06
N THR A 243 8.88 -12.83 9.78
CA THR A 243 9.49 -11.62 9.23
C THR A 243 8.82 -10.37 9.76
N PHE A 244 7.48 -10.35 9.85
CA PHE A 244 6.75 -9.23 10.44
C PHE A 244 7.06 -9.06 11.93
N ASP A 245 7.14 -10.16 12.68
CA ASP A 245 7.59 -10.16 14.08
C ASP A 245 9.01 -9.54 14.21
N LYS A 246 9.93 -9.96 13.34
CA LYS A 246 11.32 -9.46 13.33
C LYS A 246 11.37 -7.97 13.03
N VAL A 247 10.64 -7.48 12.00
CA VAL A 247 10.58 -6.05 11.66
C VAL A 247 10.06 -5.22 12.82
N LEU A 248 8.98 -5.67 13.49
CA LEU A 248 8.43 -4.95 14.64
C LEU A 248 9.45 -4.88 15.80
N ARG A 249 10.12 -5.99 16.12
CA ARG A 249 11.16 -6.00 17.17
C ARG A 249 12.35 -5.11 16.84
N GLU A 250 12.81 -5.10 15.58
CA GLU A 250 13.90 -4.22 15.13
C GLU A 250 13.53 -2.73 15.25
N LEU A 251 12.23 -2.39 15.14
CA LEU A 251 11.70 -1.06 15.39
C LEU A 251 11.38 -0.79 16.88
N GLY A 252 11.66 -1.73 17.79
CA GLY A 252 11.37 -1.61 19.20
C GLY A 252 9.88 -1.73 19.55
N ILE A 253 9.08 -2.42 18.71
CA ILE A 253 7.64 -2.63 18.90
C ILE A 253 7.40 -4.08 19.33
N ASP A 254 6.68 -4.28 20.43
CA ASP A 254 6.31 -5.62 20.91
C ASP A 254 5.24 -6.27 20.02
N PRO A 255 5.56 -7.40 19.33
CA PRO A 255 4.62 -8.08 18.46
C PRO A 255 3.73 -9.11 19.18
N SER A 256 3.77 -9.23 20.51
CA SER A 256 3.08 -10.29 21.25
C SER A 256 1.56 -10.35 21.02
N LYS A 257 0.96 -9.24 20.58
CA LYS A 257 -0.50 -9.12 20.32
C LYS A 257 -0.86 -9.21 18.84
N ILE A 258 -0.01 -9.80 17.99
CA ILE A 258 -0.35 -9.97 16.57
C ILE A 258 -0.65 -11.43 16.24
N ILE A 259 -1.55 -11.66 15.28
CA ILE A 259 -1.78 -12.97 14.64
C ILE A 259 -1.74 -12.73 13.13
N ILE A 260 -0.78 -13.37 12.46
CA ILE A 260 -0.56 -13.24 11.02
C ILE A 260 -0.95 -14.56 10.34
N LYS A 261 -1.92 -14.51 9.43
CA LYS A 261 -2.38 -15.64 8.61
C LYS A 261 -2.14 -15.40 7.12
N ASP A 262 -2.08 -14.14 6.71
CA ASP A 262 -1.67 -13.72 5.38
C ASP A 262 -1.04 -12.33 5.45
N ALA A 263 -0.39 -11.90 4.37
CA ALA A 263 0.29 -10.62 4.27
C ALA A 263 -0.59 -9.49 3.71
N SER A 264 -1.74 -9.83 3.12
CA SER A 264 -2.64 -8.89 2.45
C SER A 264 -3.73 -8.32 3.36
N GLY A 265 -4.04 -9.05 4.43
CA GLY A 265 -5.14 -8.74 5.34
C GLY A 265 -6.49 -9.31 4.90
N LEU A 266 -6.52 -10.26 3.94
CA LEU A 266 -7.74 -10.89 3.47
C LEU A 266 -8.32 -11.88 4.49
N SER A 267 -7.46 -12.56 5.24
CA SER A 267 -7.88 -13.50 6.28
C SER A 267 -8.56 -12.78 7.45
N LYS A 268 -9.76 -13.24 7.81
CA LYS A 268 -10.49 -12.75 8.99
C LYS A 268 -9.82 -13.18 10.31
N GLN A 269 -8.85 -14.09 10.24
CA GLN A 269 -8.09 -14.57 11.40
C GLN A 269 -6.88 -13.70 11.73
N ASN A 270 -6.48 -12.80 10.83
CA ASN A 270 -5.46 -11.80 11.14
C ASN A 270 -5.90 -10.92 12.32
N LYS A 271 -4.97 -10.63 13.23
CA LYS A 271 -5.18 -9.73 14.36
C LYS A 271 -4.01 -8.77 14.48
N LEU A 272 -4.34 -7.50 14.59
CA LEU A 272 -3.44 -6.42 14.95
C LEU A 272 -4.11 -5.49 15.96
N THR A 273 -3.32 -4.66 16.62
CA THR A 273 -3.83 -3.60 17.50
C THR A 273 -3.60 -2.23 16.84
N ALA A 274 -4.43 -1.25 17.18
CA ALA A 274 -4.24 0.11 16.69
C ALA A 274 -2.91 0.69 17.20
N ASN A 275 -2.54 0.37 18.44
CA ASN A 275 -1.28 0.80 19.04
C ASN A 275 -0.06 0.34 18.22
N ILE A 276 0.04 -0.97 17.89
CA ILE A 276 1.16 -1.51 17.10
C ILE A 276 1.29 -0.78 15.75
N LEU A 277 0.17 -0.54 15.05
CA LEU A 277 0.22 0.14 13.75
C LEU A 277 0.56 1.62 13.86
N SER A 278 0.06 2.33 14.88
CA SER A 278 0.43 3.73 15.09
C SER A 278 1.88 3.88 15.53
N GLN A 279 2.40 2.96 16.35
CA GLN A 279 3.82 2.92 16.68
C GLN A 279 4.68 2.61 15.45
N LEU A 280 4.27 1.66 14.59
CA LEU A 280 4.94 1.41 13.32
C LEU A 280 5.03 2.68 12.49
N LEU A 281 3.89 3.36 12.26
CA LEU A 281 3.84 4.60 11.50
C LEU A 281 4.73 5.68 12.11
N TYR A 282 4.69 5.87 13.42
CA TYR A 282 5.57 6.82 14.12
C TYR A 282 7.05 6.50 13.92
N LYS A 283 7.46 5.23 14.12
CA LYS A 283 8.87 4.81 14.02
C LYS A 283 9.43 4.93 12.61
N ILE A 284 8.62 4.66 11.58
CA ILE A 284 9.07 4.73 10.17
C ILE A 284 9.01 6.15 9.60
N HIS A 285 8.34 7.10 10.26
CA HIS A 285 8.11 8.44 9.71
C HIS A 285 9.40 9.19 9.39
N SER A 286 10.36 9.17 10.30
CA SER A 286 11.63 9.89 10.18
C SER A 286 12.80 9.01 9.71
N ASP A 287 12.55 7.73 9.42
CA ASP A 287 13.57 6.82 8.93
C ASP A 287 13.62 6.84 7.39
N PRO A 288 14.72 7.31 6.79
CA PRO A 288 14.86 7.39 5.33
C PRO A 288 14.63 6.05 4.61
N LEU A 289 14.89 4.93 5.26
CA LEU A 289 14.65 3.59 4.71
C LEU A 289 13.19 3.39 4.32
N PHE A 290 12.25 3.99 5.08
CA PHE A 290 10.81 3.80 4.90
C PHE A 290 10.11 4.97 4.20
N SER A 291 10.84 6.02 3.76
CA SER A 291 10.25 7.18 3.08
C SER A 291 9.33 6.79 1.92
N GLN A 292 9.75 5.80 1.14
CA GLN A 292 9.00 5.31 -0.02
C GLN A 292 7.68 4.62 0.36
N LEU A 293 7.55 4.05 1.56
CA LEU A 293 6.28 3.51 2.06
C LEU A 293 5.29 4.65 2.29
N ILE A 294 5.74 5.73 2.91
CA ILE A 294 4.92 6.91 3.22
C ILE A 294 4.43 7.56 1.92
N ASP A 295 5.34 7.73 0.94
CA ASP A 295 5.03 8.27 -0.39
C ASP A 295 4.06 7.39 -1.18
N GLY A 296 4.12 6.08 -0.97
CA GLY A 296 3.24 5.09 -1.61
C GLY A 296 1.83 5.00 -1.01
N LEU A 297 1.51 5.72 0.07
CA LEU A 297 0.17 5.70 0.64
C LEU A 297 -0.84 6.46 -0.22
N PRO A 298 -2.09 5.98 -0.34
CA PRO A 298 -3.18 6.74 -0.92
C PRO A 298 -3.37 8.11 -0.26
N VAL A 299 -3.66 9.12 -1.08
CA VAL A 299 -3.87 10.51 -0.63
C VAL A 299 -5.34 10.89 -0.79
N SER A 300 -5.92 11.49 0.24
CA SER A 300 -7.33 11.93 0.29
C SER A 300 -7.70 12.81 -0.92
N GLY A 301 -8.77 12.44 -1.61
CA GLY A 301 -9.30 13.13 -2.79
C GLY A 301 -8.38 13.12 -4.02
N LYS A 302 -7.21 12.41 -3.98
CA LYS A 302 -6.22 12.47 -5.07
C LYS A 302 -5.86 11.10 -5.64
N THR A 303 -5.45 10.13 -4.82
CA THR A 303 -4.88 8.89 -5.34
C THR A 303 -5.49 7.61 -4.76
N GLY A 304 -5.44 6.53 -5.54
CA GLY A 304 -5.73 5.17 -5.13
C GLY A 304 -7.11 5.00 -4.48
N THR A 305 -7.15 4.22 -3.40
CA THR A 305 -8.39 3.92 -2.67
C THR A 305 -8.98 5.12 -1.92
N LEU A 306 -8.29 6.26 -1.86
CA LEU A 306 -8.78 7.51 -1.29
C LEU A 306 -9.17 8.55 -2.35
N SER A 307 -8.98 8.28 -3.65
CA SER A 307 -9.19 9.25 -4.73
C SER A 307 -10.60 9.86 -4.78
N LYS A 308 -11.62 9.11 -4.37
CA LYS A 308 -13.03 9.56 -4.32
C LYS A 308 -13.53 9.86 -2.91
N ARG A 309 -12.66 9.77 -1.91
CA ARG A 309 -13.01 10.07 -0.51
C ARG A 309 -12.64 11.52 -0.16
N TYR A 310 -13.26 12.05 0.87
CA TYR A 310 -13.10 13.43 1.38
C TYR A 310 -13.70 14.52 0.49
N ILE A 311 -13.82 14.36 -0.82
CA ILE A 311 -14.24 15.40 -1.77
C ILE A 311 -15.52 16.11 -1.30
N GLU A 312 -16.55 15.36 -0.91
CA GLU A 312 -17.83 15.90 -0.45
C GLU A 312 -17.92 15.97 1.08
N SER A 313 -17.36 14.98 1.77
CA SER A 313 -17.52 14.81 3.22
C SER A 313 -16.59 15.69 4.06
N ALA A 314 -15.42 16.05 3.53
CA ALA A 314 -14.41 16.85 4.20
C ALA A 314 -13.45 17.50 3.18
N PRO A 315 -13.93 18.41 2.32
CA PRO A 315 -13.12 18.99 1.22
C PRO A 315 -11.83 19.67 1.69
N GLN A 316 -11.83 20.24 2.89
CA GLN A 316 -10.65 20.85 3.51
C GLN A 316 -9.51 19.86 3.79
N ALA A 317 -9.80 18.56 3.85
CA ALA A 317 -8.79 17.50 4.07
C ALA A 317 -8.25 16.88 2.77
N VAL A 318 -8.69 17.36 1.60
CA VAL A 318 -8.19 16.87 0.31
C VAL A 318 -6.69 17.17 0.20
N GLY A 319 -5.90 16.10 0.01
CA GLY A 319 -4.44 16.18 -0.06
C GLY A 319 -3.72 16.16 1.29
N LEU A 320 -4.44 16.24 2.43
CA LEU A 320 -3.85 16.37 3.77
C LEU A 320 -3.88 15.04 4.56
N VAL A 321 -4.55 14.00 4.07
CA VAL A 321 -4.54 12.68 4.68
C VAL A 321 -3.85 11.69 3.74
N ARG A 322 -2.80 11.02 4.22
CA ARG A 322 -2.10 9.92 3.54
C ARG A 322 -2.37 8.65 4.32
N ALA A 323 -3.11 7.70 3.79
CA ALA A 323 -3.47 6.54 4.59
C ALA A 323 -3.75 5.29 3.77
N LYS A 324 -3.41 4.14 4.35
CA LYS A 324 -3.85 2.83 3.88
C LYS A 324 -5.27 2.56 4.34
N THR A 325 -6.14 2.20 3.42
CA THR A 325 -7.50 1.75 3.71
C THR A 325 -7.55 0.25 3.96
N GLY A 326 -8.49 -0.19 4.80
CA GLY A 326 -8.83 -1.60 4.96
C GLY A 326 -10.33 -1.83 4.96
N THR A 327 -10.78 -2.88 4.29
CA THR A 327 -12.19 -3.26 4.23
C THR A 327 -12.35 -4.78 4.17
N LEU A 328 -13.18 -5.31 5.07
CA LEU A 328 -13.72 -6.68 5.02
C LEU A 328 -15.21 -6.61 5.41
N SER A 329 -15.92 -7.71 5.24
CA SER A 329 -17.29 -7.80 5.76
C SER A 329 -17.35 -7.52 7.26
N GLY A 330 -18.00 -6.42 7.65
CA GLY A 330 -18.09 -5.95 9.03
C GLY A 330 -16.83 -5.24 9.55
N THR A 331 -15.92 -4.82 8.67
CA THR A 331 -14.68 -4.12 9.03
C THR A 331 -14.43 -2.94 8.08
N VAL A 332 -14.23 -1.76 8.66
CA VAL A 332 -13.65 -0.58 7.99
C VAL A 332 -12.46 -0.12 8.83
N SER A 333 -11.31 0.09 8.21
CA SER A 333 -10.11 0.55 8.89
C SER A 333 -9.33 1.56 8.04
N LEU A 334 -8.57 2.43 8.73
CA LEU A 334 -7.74 3.44 8.11
C LEU A 334 -6.53 3.70 9.03
N ALA A 335 -5.32 3.75 8.45
CA ALA A 335 -4.11 4.06 9.19
C ALA A 335 -3.13 4.83 8.30
N GLY A 336 -2.49 5.83 8.85
CA GLY A 336 -1.57 6.71 8.12
C GLY A 336 -1.34 8.02 8.85
N TYR A 337 -1.25 9.10 8.09
CA TYR A 337 -0.89 10.42 8.60
C TYR A 337 -1.94 11.46 8.21
N VAL A 338 -2.11 12.47 9.06
CA VAL A 338 -2.93 13.65 8.76
C VAL A 338 -2.13 14.90 9.10
N GLN A 339 -1.99 15.79 8.09
CA GLN A 339 -1.40 17.11 8.25
C GLN A 339 -2.37 18.03 8.99
N SER A 340 -1.91 18.75 10.00
CA SER A 340 -2.69 19.63 10.84
C SER A 340 -1.89 20.92 11.14
N GLY A 341 -1.84 21.83 10.18
CA GLY A 341 -1.00 23.04 10.26
C GLY A 341 0.50 22.66 10.25
N ASP A 342 1.24 23.10 11.26
CA ASP A 342 2.66 22.79 11.47
C ASP A 342 2.89 21.39 12.10
N ARG A 343 1.81 20.66 12.44
CA ARG A 343 1.86 19.35 13.06
C ARG A 343 1.43 18.26 12.09
N GLU A 344 1.93 17.05 12.30
CA GLU A 344 1.44 15.85 11.67
C GLU A 344 1.13 14.79 12.72
N TYR A 345 0.03 14.10 12.55
CA TYR A 345 -0.36 13.02 13.44
C TYR A 345 -0.36 11.69 12.70
N ALA A 346 0.30 10.67 13.29
CA ALA A 346 0.14 9.28 12.88
C ALA A 346 -1.10 8.70 13.56
N PHE A 347 -1.98 8.07 12.79
CA PHE A 347 -3.23 7.52 13.32
C PHE A 347 -3.52 6.11 12.83
N THR A 348 -4.22 5.36 13.67
CA THR A 348 -4.82 4.06 13.30
C THR A 348 -6.22 3.95 13.86
N ILE A 349 -7.17 3.58 13.00
CA ILE A 349 -8.57 3.36 13.37
C ILE A 349 -9.02 2.03 12.77
N ILE A 350 -9.52 1.11 13.63
CA ILE A 350 -10.03 -0.20 13.22
C ILE A 350 -11.41 -0.41 13.78
N ALA A 351 -12.44 -0.28 12.95
CA ALA A 351 -13.84 -0.55 13.27
C ALA A 351 -14.23 -1.92 12.69
N ASP A 352 -14.05 -3.00 13.45
CA ASP A 352 -14.23 -4.39 13.01
C ASP A 352 -15.50 -5.07 13.53
N LYS A 353 -16.40 -4.29 14.13
CA LYS A 353 -17.70 -4.75 14.69
C LYS A 353 -18.89 -4.06 14.05
N ILE A 354 -18.72 -3.39 12.90
CA ILE A 354 -19.83 -2.74 12.20
C ILE A 354 -20.77 -3.78 11.57
N LYS A 355 -22.02 -3.38 11.32
CA LYS A 355 -22.98 -4.24 10.60
C LYS A 355 -22.42 -4.63 9.23
N ARG A 356 -22.68 -5.87 8.78
CA ARG A 356 -22.17 -6.43 7.53
C ARG A 356 -22.99 -5.99 6.32
N THR A 357 -23.23 -4.69 6.19
CA THR A 357 -23.98 -4.08 5.07
C THR A 357 -23.11 -3.03 4.38
N THR A 358 -23.36 -2.80 3.09
CA THR A 358 -22.72 -1.72 2.32
C THR A 358 -22.96 -0.37 2.96
N TYR A 359 -24.22 -0.10 3.35
CA TYR A 359 -24.61 1.13 4.02
C TYR A 359 -23.79 1.40 5.31
N ALA A 360 -23.67 0.40 6.20
CA ALA A 360 -22.89 0.58 7.43
C ALA A 360 -21.41 0.83 7.14
N SER A 361 -20.86 0.18 6.12
CA SER A 361 -19.47 0.41 5.68
C SER A 361 -19.28 1.82 5.11
N GLU A 362 -20.23 2.34 4.35
CA GLU A 362 -20.20 3.71 3.80
C GLU A 362 -20.35 4.75 4.92
N GLN A 363 -21.26 4.56 5.87
CA GLN A 363 -21.40 5.44 7.02
C GLN A 363 -20.12 5.47 7.87
N ALA A 364 -19.49 4.31 8.10
CA ALA A 364 -18.23 4.26 8.82
C ALA A 364 -17.12 5.04 8.08
N ARG A 365 -16.98 4.86 6.76
CA ARG A 365 -15.99 5.62 5.95
C ARG A 365 -16.26 7.12 6.00
N LYS A 366 -17.50 7.55 5.80
CA LYS A 366 -17.89 8.96 5.86
C LYS A 366 -17.59 9.56 7.24
N THR A 367 -17.85 8.81 8.31
CA THR A 367 -17.51 9.21 9.69
C THR A 367 -16.00 9.44 9.83
N LEU A 368 -15.16 8.51 9.35
CA LEU A 368 -13.71 8.70 9.37
C LEU A 368 -13.27 9.96 8.61
N ASP A 369 -13.83 10.19 7.42
CA ASP A 369 -13.48 11.34 6.59
C ASP A 369 -13.85 12.66 7.29
N ILE A 370 -15.06 12.75 7.87
CA ILE A 370 -15.53 13.93 8.58
C ILE A 370 -14.64 14.26 9.80
N TYR A 371 -14.30 13.26 10.62
CA TYR A 371 -13.54 13.51 11.83
C TYR A 371 -12.05 13.80 11.56
N LEU A 372 -11.43 13.12 10.59
CA LEU A 372 -10.08 13.48 10.15
C LEU A 372 -10.06 14.86 9.48
N GLY A 373 -11.12 15.22 8.74
CA GLY A 373 -11.28 16.54 8.16
C GLY A 373 -11.37 17.66 9.19
N LYS A 374 -11.83 17.37 10.41
CA LYS A 374 -11.90 18.39 11.48
C LYS A 374 -10.53 18.80 12.02
N ILE A 375 -9.53 17.93 11.94
CA ILE A 375 -8.16 18.22 12.41
C ILE A 375 -7.21 18.55 11.26
N ALA A 376 -7.60 18.26 10.01
CA ALA A 376 -6.78 18.51 8.83
C ALA A 376 -6.66 20.02 8.56
N ALA A 377 -5.44 20.52 8.48
CA ALA A 377 -5.14 21.89 8.10
C ALA A 377 -3.85 21.93 7.26
N PRO A 378 -3.76 22.76 6.21
CA PRO A 378 -2.56 22.88 5.40
C PRO A 378 -1.41 23.49 6.20
N LEU A 379 -0.18 23.15 5.84
CA LEU A 379 1.01 23.82 6.36
C LEU A 379 0.99 25.29 5.92
N MET A 380 1.02 26.19 6.88
CA MET A 380 1.15 27.62 6.62
C MET A 380 2.64 27.95 6.44
N LEU A 381 3.06 28.25 5.22
CA LEU A 381 4.39 28.77 4.98
C LEU A 381 4.46 30.19 5.58
N PRO A 382 5.58 30.56 6.22
CA PRO A 382 5.77 31.96 6.66
C PRO A 382 5.64 32.87 5.45
N VAL A 383 4.82 33.92 5.58
CA VAL A 383 4.76 35.01 4.57
C VAL A 383 6.12 35.67 4.59
N ILE A 384 6.90 35.49 3.55
CA ILE A 384 8.13 36.25 3.36
C ILE A 384 7.67 37.66 3.05
N ASP A 385 7.77 38.54 4.04
CA ASP A 385 7.53 39.98 3.84
C ASP A 385 8.65 40.55 2.93
N THR A 386 8.33 40.68 1.65
CA THR A 386 9.24 41.24 0.65
C THR A 386 9.26 42.77 0.70
N SER A 387 8.59 43.41 1.67
CA SER A 387 8.49 44.86 1.77
C SER A 387 9.77 45.56 2.27
N THR A 388 10.78 44.82 2.74
CA THR A 388 12.05 45.40 3.25
C THR A 388 13.21 45.43 2.24
N ALA A 389 12.99 45.08 0.97
CA ALA A 389 14.06 44.99 -0.03
C ALA A 389 14.12 46.18 -1.02
N ILE A 390 13.59 47.34 -0.68
CA ILE A 390 13.79 48.57 -1.48
C ILE A 390 14.14 49.72 -0.54
N ILE A 391 15.34 49.76 -0.01
CA ILE A 391 16.08 50.98 0.34
C ILE A 391 17.57 50.58 0.32
N GLY A 392 18.26 50.96 -0.75
CA GLY A 392 19.70 50.84 -0.89
C GLY A 392 20.12 51.32 -2.26
#